data_0a0bd53481442019a8f1bc08b0b90658
#
_entry.id   0a0bd53481442019a8f1bc08b0b90658
#
_cell.length_a   1.000
_cell.length_b   1.000
_cell.length_c   1.000
_cell.angle_alpha   90.00
_cell.angle_beta   90.00
_cell.angle_gamma   90.00
#
_symmetry.space_group_name_H-M   'P 1'
#
loop_
_entity.id
_entity.type
_entity.pdbx_description
1 polymer ?
#
loop_
_entity_poly.entity_id
_entity_poly.type
_entity_poly.pdbx_seq_one_letter_code
_entity_poly.pdbx_strand_id
1 'polypeptide(L)'
;MRTVYLATAFLVVLTLSILGFRGSTFTSPPFDVFPDGLFPGMKHQPKLKPQGASAFFADGRADRPPPPGTVPQSQPLRGDDALYLGRNPDGTWVRGFPAAIRIDMGLLERGRDRYGIYCAPCHGAVGDGNGITKRYGMGATPSYHDDRIRQMADGEIFNVITNGKAPAFNMSPYGDKLEPGDRWAVVAYVRALQRAQTGAADDVPKGHKQELGIQ
;
A
#
# COMPACT_ATOMS: atom_id res chain seq x y z
N MET A 1 -19.65 14.77 -54.69
CA MET A 1 -19.48 13.30 -54.67
C MET A 1 -18.08 12.88 -54.26
N ARG A 2 -16.98 13.38 -54.85
CA ARG A 2 -15.59 12.98 -54.51
C ARG A 2 -15.23 13.17 -53.02
N THR A 3 -15.66 14.28 -52.42
CA THR A 3 -15.45 14.56 -50.99
C THR A 3 -16.19 13.61 -50.06
N VAL A 4 -17.40 13.18 -50.46
CA VAL A 4 -18.19 12.20 -49.71
C VAL A 4 -17.49 10.82 -49.71
N TYR A 5 -17.03 10.39 -50.88
CA TYR A 5 -16.27 9.12 -50.95
C TYR A 5 -15.01 9.14 -50.12
N LEU A 6 -14.25 10.24 -50.13
CA LEU A 6 -13.04 10.41 -49.33
C LEU A 6 -13.35 10.39 -47.84
N ALA A 7 -14.40 11.11 -47.41
CA ALA A 7 -14.81 11.11 -46.00
C ALA A 7 -15.29 9.73 -45.54
N THR A 8 -16.06 9.02 -46.39
CA THR A 8 -16.49 7.64 -46.05
C THR A 8 -15.32 6.69 -45.97
N ALA A 9 -14.38 6.74 -46.93
CA ALA A 9 -13.17 5.90 -46.89
C ALA A 9 -12.35 6.20 -45.64
N PHE A 10 -12.16 7.46 -45.28
CA PHE A 10 -11.46 7.86 -44.06
C PHE A 10 -12.15 7.31 -42.81
N LEU A 11 -13.47 7.44 -42.68
CA LEU A 11 -14.23 6.94 -41.52
C LEU A 11 -14.15 5.41 -41.43
N VAL A 12 -14.21 4.70 -42.56
CA VAL A 12 -14.08 3.24 -42.59
C VAL A 12 -12.69 2.82 -42.12
N VAL A 13 -11.61 3.43 -42.63
CA VAL A 13 -10.26 3.16 -42.20
C VAL A 13 -10.06 3.49 -40.74
N LEU A 14 -10.56 4.64 -40.27
CA LEU A 14 -10.48 5.01 -38.87
C LEU A 14 -11.19 4.00 -37.94
N THR A 15 -12.42 3.60 -38.29
CA THR A 15 -13.20 2.63 -37.54
C THR A 15 -12.51 1.28 -37.49
N LEU A 16 -12.02 0.77 -38.63
CA LEU A 16 -11.25 -0.49 -38.66
C LEU A 16 -9.98 -0.42 -37.85
N SER A 17 -9.28 0.72 -37.88
CA SER A 17 -8.10 0.93 -37.07
C SER A 17 -8.41 0.90 -35.58
N ILE A 18 -9.45 1.60 -35.13
CA ILE A 18 -9.85 1.65 -33.72
C ILE A 18 -10.29 0.27 -33.25
N LEU A 19 -11.20 -0.39 -33.97
CA LEU A 19 -11.75 -1.68 -33.58
C LEU A 19 -10.73 -2.82 -33.72
N GLY A 20 -9.91 -2.79 -34.77
CA GLY A 20 -8.91 -3.82 -35.03
C GLY A 20 -7.71 -3.76 -34.10
N PHE A 21 -7.27 -2.57 -33.72
CA PHE A 21 -6.08 -2.41 -32.87
C PHE A 21 -6.37 -2.45 -31.38
N ARG A 22 -7.53 -2.00 -30.92
CA ARG A 22 -7.81 -1.90 -29.47
C ARG A 22 -9.21 -2.37 -29.05
N GLY A 23 -10.05 -2.78 -29.98
CA GLY A 23 -11.44 -3.13 -29.69
C GLY A 23 -12.31 -1.91 -29.35
N SER A 24 -13.61 -2.14 -29.19
CA SER A 24 -14.63 -1.09 -28.93
C SER A 24 -14.48 -0.41 -27.57
N THR A 25 -13.85 -1.10 -26.59
CA THR A 25 -13.66 -0.59 -25.21
C THR A 25 -12.25 -0.10 -24.93
N PHE A 26 -11.34 -0.18 -25.89
CA PHE A 26 -9.91 0.12 -25.74
C PHE A 26 -9.19 -0.72 -24.67
N THR A 27 -9.78 -1.83 -24.23
CA THR A 27 -9.22 -2.74 -23.22
C THR A 27 -8.46 -3.90 -23.81
N SER A 28 -8.65 -4.17 -25.10
CA SER A 28 -7.91 -5.23 -25.79
C SER A 28 -6.45 -4.84 -26.01
N PRO A 29 -5.50 -5.79 -25.91
CA PRO A 29 -4.11 -5.52 -26.28
C PRO A 29 -4.02 -5.11 -27.76
N PRO A 30 -3.02 -4.30 -28.14
CA PRO A 30 -2.79 -3.92 -29.54
C PRO A 30 -2.64 -5.18 -30.41
N PHE A 31 -3.14 -5.09 -31.65
CA PHE A 31 -2.97 -6.16 -32.65
C PHE A 31 -1.47 -6.44 -32.87
N ASP A 32 -1.11 -7.70 -32.83
CA ASP A 32 0.26 -8.12 -33.09
C ASP A 32 0.55 -8.18 -34.58
N VAL A 33 1.20 -7.15 -35.11
CA VAL A 33 1.57 -7.06 -36.54
C VAL A 33 2.62 -8.09 -36.94
N PHE A 34 3.40 -8.58 -35.97
CA PHE A 34 4.46 -9.58 -36.18
C PHE A 34 4.19 -10.81 -35.33
N PRO A 35 3.25 -11.67 -35.75
CA PRO A 35 2.92 -12.87 -35.00
C PRO A 35 4.13 -13.82 -34.91
N ASP A 36 4.38 -14.38 -33.74
CA ASP A 36 5.54 -15.22 -33.43
C ASP A 36 5.64 -16.47 -34.32
N GLY A 37 4.50 -16.95 -34.88
CA GLY A 37 4.45 -18.07 -35.78
C GLY A 37 5.11 -17.81 -37.13
N LEU A 38 5.14 -16.56 -37.59
CA LEU A 38 5.75 -16.14 -38.84
C LEU A 38 7.08 -15.43 -38.64
N PHE A 39 7.22 -14.74 -37.51
CA PHE A 39 8.39 -13.94 -37.13
C PHE A 39 8.87 -14.37 -35.75
N PRO A 40 9.53 -15.52 -35.64
CA PRO A 40 10.03 -16.00 -34.36
C PRO A 40 11.01 -15.03 -33.75
N GLY A 41 10.75 -14.64 -32.49
CA GLY A 41 11.51 -13.65 -31.76
C GLY A 41 11.44 -13.87 -30.25
N MET A 42 11.96 -12.93 -29.48
CA MET A 42 11.93 -12.98 -28.01
C MET A 42 10.72 -12.24 -27.41
N LYS A 43 9.72 -11.92 -28.19
CA LYS A 43 8.53 -11.17 -27.80
C LYS A 43 7.67 -11.93 -26.79
N HIS A 44 7.46 -13.22 -27.04
CA HIS A 44 6.77 -14.13 -26.13
C HIS A 44 7.76 -15.19 -25.64
N GLN A 45 8.08 -15.13 -24.37
CA GLN A 45 8.99 -16.07 -23.73
C GLN A 45 8.21 -16.99 -22.80
N PRO A 46 8.54 -18.30 -22.72
CA PRO A 46 7.95 -19.24 -21.80
C PRO A 46 8.49 -18.99 -20.38
N LYS A 47 8.08 -17.88 -19.79
CA LYS A 47 8.45 -17.53 -18.41
C LYS A 47 7.21 -17.23 -17.59
N LEU A 48 7.24 -17.60 -16.32
CA LEU A 48 6.23 -17.20 -15.36
C LEU A 48 6.38 -15.71 -15.04
N LYS A 49 5.27 -15.00 -15.11
CA LYS A 49 5.22 -13.57 -14.73
C LYS A 49 4.37 -13.43 -13.48
N PRO A 50 4.66 -12.45 -12.60
CA PRO A 50 3.76 -12.10 -11.51
C PRO A 50 2.34 -11.87 -12.03
N GLN A 51 1.34 -12.39 -11.31
CA GLN A 51 -0.08 -12.32 -11.70
C GLN A 51 -0.43 -13.04 -13.03
N GLY A 52 0.51 -13.80 -13.61
CA GLY A 52 0.27 -14.59 -14.79
C GLY A 52 -0.61 -15.81 -14.51
N ALA A 53 -1.37 -16.23 -15.53
CA ALA A 53 -2.07 -17.52 -15.49
C ALA A 53 -1.10 -18.67 -15.76
N SER A 54 -1.36 -19.84 -15.17
CA SER A 54 -0.65 -21.09 -15.44
C SER A 54 -1.63 -22.24 -15.53
N ALA A 55 -1.64 -22.93 -16.67
CA ALA A 55 -2.45 -24.13 -16.85
C ALA A 55 -1.89 -25.35 -16.10
N PHE A 56 -0.66 -25.27 -15.60
CA PHE A 56 -0.01 -26.36 -14.87
C PHE A 56 -0.60 -26.56 -13.46
N PHE A 57 -1.03 -25.47 -12.80
CA PHE A 57 -1.56 -25.53 -11.44
C PHE A 57 -3.09 -25.56 -11.45
N ALA A 58 -3.67 -26.36 -10.57
CA ALA A 58 -5.14 -26.52 -10.47
C ALA A 58 -5.88 -25.21 -10.15
N ASP A 59 -5.22 -24.27 -9.44
CA ASP A 59 -5.75 -22.93 -9.14
C ASP A 59 -5.54 -21.92 -10.27
N GLY A 60 -4.93 -22.33 -11.38
CA GLY A 60 -4.68 -21.49 -12.55
C GLY A 60 -3.65 -20.37 -12.34
N ARG A 61 -2.97 -20.33 -11.20
CA ARG A 61 -2.05 -19.24 -10.82
C ARG A 61 -0.60 -19.63 -11.02
N ALA A 62 0.17 -18.78 -11.71
CA ALA A 62 1.63 -18.93 -11.81
C ALA A 62 2.34 -18.52 -10.50
N ASP A 63 1.69 -17.65 -9.73
CA ASP A 63 2.22 -17.08 -8.50
C ASP A 63 1.98 -18.07 -7.34
N ARG A 64 3.06 -18.63 -6.80
CA ARG A 64 2.99 -19.66 -5.75
C ARG A 64 3.47 -19.10 -4.42
N PRO A 65 2.77 -19.41 -3.30
CA PRO A 65 3.32 -19.14 -2.00
C PRO A 65 4.61 -19.93 -1.79
N PRO A 66 5.59 -19.39 -1.07
CA PRO A 66 6.78 -20.16 -0.71
C PRO A 66 6.39 -21.46 0.02
N PRO A 67 7.12 -22.56 -0.18
CA PRO A 67 6.88 -23.78 0.57
C PRO A 67 6.97 -23.52 2.09
N PRO A 68 6.14 -24.20 2.92
CA PRO A 68 6.23 -24.04 4.37
C PRO A 68 7.64 -24.30 4.89
N GLY A 69 8.11 -23.47 5.83
CA GLY A 69 9.44 -23.60 6.40
C GLY A 69 10.58 -22.97 5.59
N THR A 70 10.29 -22.35 4.43
CA THR A 70 11.31 -21.60 3.70
C THR A 70 11.48 -20.18 4.28
N VAL A 71 12.73 -19.73 4.33
CA VAL A 71 13.12 -18.37 4.76
C VAL A 71 13.70 -17.66 3.55
N PRO A 72 13.17 -16.48 3.15
CA PRO A 72 13.76 -15.70 2.07
C PRO A 72 15.20 -15.29 2.40
N GLN A 73 16.10 -15.42 1.44
CA GLN A 73 17.51 -15.06 1.62
C GLN A 73 17.68 -13.57 1.98
N SER A 74 16.77 -12.72 1.54
CA SER A 74 16.80 -11.28 1.79
C SER A 74 16.22 -10.85 3.14
N GLN A 75 15.59 -11.77 3.88
CA GLN A 75 15.03 -11.48 5.19
C GLN A 75 15.88 -12.12 6.28
N PRO A 76 16.37 -11.35 7.26
CA PRO A 76 17.07 -11.93 8.38
C PRO A 76 16.15 -12.89 9.14
N LEU A 77 16.73 -14.00 9.64
CA LEU A 77 16.04 -14.88 10.58
C LEU A 77 15.58 -14.02 11.76
N ARG A 78 14.33 -14.23 12.19
CA ARG A 78 13.75 -13.52 13.33
C ARG A 78 14.62 -13.72 14.57
N GLY A 79 15.30 -12.66 14.97
CA GLY A 79 16.10 -12.64 16.20
C GLY A 79 15.64 -11.55 17.17
N ASP A 80 14.69 -10.69 16.75
CA ASP A 80 14.15 -9.59 17.54
C ASP A 80 12.62 -9.54 17.37
N ASP A 81 11.93 -10.14 18.33
CA ASP A 81 10.47 -10.18 18.35
C ASP A 81 9.85 -8.78 18.50
N ALA A 82 10.55 -7.88 19.18
CA ALA A 82 10.10 -6.49 19.29
C ALA A 82 10.04 -5.82 17.90
N LEU A 83 11.07 -5.99 17.07
CA LEU A 83 11.16 -5.40 15.75
C LEU A 83 10.18 -6.04 14.75
N TYR A 84 10.10 -7.39 14.75
CA TYR A 84 9.37 -8.13 13.72
C TYR A 84 7.92 -8.44 14.07
N LEU A 85 7.60 -8.59 15.37
CA LEU A 85 6.29 -8.97 15.86
C LEU A 85 5.60 -7.88 16.69
N GLY A 86 6.34 -6.84 17.12
CA GLY A 86 5.84 -5.82 18.04
C GLY A 86 5.60 -6.38 19.45
N ARG A 87 6.29 -7.45 19.85
CA ARG A 87 6.12 -8.13 21.12
C ARG A 87 7.41 -8.18 21.92
N ASN A 88 7.25 -8.10 23.23
CA ASN A 88 8.32 -8.40 24.19
C ASN A 88 8.52 -9.92 24.28
N PRO A 89 9.66 -10.39 24.82
CA PRO A 89 9.92 -11.83 25.03
C PRO A 89 8.86 -12.55 25.88
N ASP A 90 8.19 -11.83 26.77
CA ASP A 90 7.09 -12.34 27.62
C ASP A 90 5.73 -12.41 26.87
N GLY A 91 5.70 -12.04 25.58
CA GLY A 91 4.51 -12.04 24.75
C GLY A 91 3.63 -10.80 24.88
N THR A 92 3.96 -9.86 25.76
CA THR A 92 3.24 -8.57 25.86
C THR A 92 3.54 -7.66 24.68
N TRP A 93 2.65 -6.69 24.41
CA TRP A 93 2.89 -5.71 23.34
C TRP A 93 3.97 -4.71 23.74
N VAL A 94 4.89 -4.41 22.82
CA VAL A 94 5.88 -3.35 22.98
C VAL A 94 5.18 -2.01 23.18
N ARG A 95 5.55 -1.29 24.23
CA ARG A 95 5.21 0.11 24.44
C ARG A 95 6.45 0.95 24.17
N GLY A 96 6.34 1.90 23.25
CA GLY A 96 7.47 2.59 22.65
C GLY A 96 7.99 1.87 21.41
N PHE A 97 9.26 2.04 21.10
CA PHE A 97 9.86 1.54 19.85
C PHE A 97 11.00 0.55 20.18
N PRO A 98 11.20 -0.48 19.32
CA PRO A 98 12.35 -1.37 19.44
C PRO A 98 13.67 -0.60 19.41
N ALA A 99 14.68 -1.09 20.10
CA ALA A 99 16.00 -0.44 20.18
C ALA A 99 16.67 -0.23 18.81
N ALA A 100 16.33 -1.06 17.82
CA ALA A 100 16.80 -0.94 16.44
C ALA A 100 16.15 0.23 15.68
N ILE A 101 15.08 0.83 16.20
CA ILE A 101 14.34 1.93 15.56
C ILE A 101 14.73 3.25 16.24
N ARG A 102 15.47 4.06 15.52
CA ARG A 102 15.80 5.42 15.97
C ARG A 102 14.68 6.38 15.57
N ILE A 103 14.12 7.08 16.57
CA ILE A 103 13.09 8.10 16.33
C ILE A 103 13.78 9.42 16.01
N ASP A 104 13.69 9.84 14.77
CA ASP A 104 14.18 11.13 14.28
C ASP A 104 13.25 11.67 13.17
N MET A 105 13.57 12.84 12.65
CA MET A 105 12.77 13.45 11.58
C MET A 105 12.75 12.60 10.31
N GLY A 106 13.84 11.91 9.98
CA GLY A 106 13.90 11.04 8.82
C GLY A 106 12.92 9.87 8.94
N LEU A 107 12.79 9.26 10.13
CA LEU A 107 11.80 8.23 10.39
C LEU A 107 10.35 8.77 10.25
N LEU A 108 10.08 9.97 10.76
CA LEU A 108 8.76 10.58 10.66
C LEU A 108 8.39 10.95 9.22
N GLU A 109 9.34 11.49 8.46
CA GLU A 109 9.14 11.77 7.03
C GLU A 109 8.89 10.49 6.23
N ARG A 110 9.65 9.43 6.50
CA ARG A 110 9.44 8.11 5.92
C ARG A 110 8.05 7.56 6.28
N GLY A 111 7.66 7.70 7.56
CA GLY A 111 6.34 7.31 8.05
C GLY A 111 5.22 8.07 7.36
N ARG A 112 5.37 9.39 7.18
CA ARG A 112 4.42 10.23 6.46
C ARG A 112 4.25 9.79 5.00
N ASP A 113 5.36 9.51 4.32
CA ASP A 113 5.33 9.06 2.93
C ASP A 113 4.59 7.73 2.81
N ARG A 114 4.93 6.72 3.62
CA ARG A 114 4.27 5.42 3.61
C ARG A 114 2.82 5.48 4.04
N TYR A 115 2.51 6.29 5.03
CA TYR A 115 1.15 6.57 5.46
C TYR A 115 0.30 7.16 4.33
N GLY A 116 0.83 8.15 3.63
CA GLY A 116 0.16 8.79 2.49
C GLY A 116 -0.25 7.79 1.41
N ILE A 117 0.63 6.82 1.12
CA ILE A 117 0.41 5.81 0.08
C ILE A 117 -0.59 4.73 0.54
N TYR A 118 -0.37 4.15 1.72
CA TYR A 118 -1.04 2.91 2.13
C TYR A 118 -2.19 3.11 3.11
N CYS A 119 -2.19 4.19 3.89
CA CYS A 119 -3.10 4.36 5.01
C CYS A 119 -4.12 5.49 4.79
N ALA A 120 -3.66 6.64 4.31
CA ALA A 120 -4.49 7.84 4.12
C ALA A 120 -5.74 7.62 3.24
N PRO A 121 -5.72 6.76 2.19
CA PRO A 121 -6.92 6.50 1.40
C PRO A 121 -8.11 6.04 2.24
N CYS A 122 -7.87 5.28 3.30
CA CYS A 122 -8.91 4.80 4.20
C CYS A 122 -9.01 5.66 5.47
N HIS A 123 -7.87 6.02 6.08
CA HIS A 123 -7.83 6.65 7.40
C HIS A 123 -7.86 8.19 7.37
N GLY A 124 -7.82 8.81 6.18
CA GLY A 124 -7.73 10.26 6.05
C GLY A 124 -6.31 10.80 6.24
N ALA A 125 -6.04 11.99 5.74
CA ALA A 125 -4.71 12.60 5.82
C ALA A 125 -4.27 12.91 7.25
N VAL A 126 -5.23 13.20 8.12
CA VAL A 126 -5.00 13.52 9.54
C VAL A 126 -5.36 12.37 10.49
N GLY A 127 -5.75 11.22 9.97
CA GLY A 127 -6.09 10.05 10.78
C GLY A 127 -7.47 10.08 11.42
N ASP A 128 -8.38 10.86 10.88
CA ASP A 128 -9.75 11.06 11.38
C ASP A 128 -10.75 9.99 10.90
N GLY A 129 -10.30 9.01 10.11
CA GLY A 129 -11.14 7.97 9.53
C GLY A 129 -11.96 8.42 8.31
N ASN A 130 -11.73 9.63 7.79
CA ASN A 130 -12.46 10.18 6.64
C ASN A 130 -11.68 10.09 5.32
N GLY A 131 -11.07 8.93 5.05
CA GLY A 131 -10.41 8.67 3.77
C GLY A 131 -11.36 8.64 2.58
N ILE A 132 -10.79 8.78 1.38
CA ILE A 132 -11.55 8.82 0.12
C ILE A 132 -12.40 7.56 -0.10
N THR A 133 -11.94 6.40 0.37
CA THR A 133 -12.63 5.11 0.23
C THR A 133 -14.01 5.09 0.90
N LYS A 134 -14.22 5.94 1.92
CA LYS A 134 -15.52 6.10 2.57
C LYS A 134 -16.62 6.56 1.60
N ARG A 135 -16.25 7.39 0.61
CA ARG A 135 -17.16 7.86 -0.44
C ARG A 135 -17.59 6.75 -1.40
N TYR A 136 -16.83 5.66 -1.44
CA TYR A 136 -17.06 4.50 -2.29
C TYR A 136 -17.63 3.30 -1.52
N GLY A 137 -18.24 3.54 -0.36
CA GLY A 137 -18.96 2.51 0.39
C GLY A 137 -18.09 1.67 1.32
N MET A 138 -16.81 2.02 1.53
CA MET A 138 -16.03 1.37 2.59
C MET A 138 -16.65 1.73 3.96
N GLY A 139 -16.83 0.72 4.78
CA GLY A 139 -17.41 0.86 6.12
C GLY A 139 -16.62 1.82 7.03
N ALA A 140 -17.13 2.01 8.23
CA ALA A 140 -16.56 2.96 9.20
C ALA A 140 -15.10 2.61 9.53
N THR A 141 -14.17 3.43 9.06
CA THR A 141 -12.78 3.42 9.49
C THR A 141 -12.67 4.24 10.78
N PRO A 142 -12.15 3.68 11.89
CA PRO A 142 -12.06 4.41 13.15
C PRO A 142 -11.05 5.56 13.06
N SER A 143 -11.33 6.63 13.79
CA SER A 143 -10.37 7.72 14.00
C SER A 143 -9.22 7.26 14.90
N TYR A 144 -7.99 7.60 14.54
CA TYR A 144 -6.83 7.36 15.42
C TYR A 144 -6.89 8.19 16.70
N HIS A 145 -7.75 9.22 16.75
CA HIS A 145 -7.91 10.11 17.88
C HIS A 145 -8.88 9.57 18.94
N ASP A 146 -9.56 8.45 18.65
CA ASP A 146 -10.40 7.74 19.62
C ASP A 146 -9.54 7.25 20.79
N ASP A 147 -9.99 7.41 22.02
CA ASP A 147 -9.25 7.06 23.25
C ASP A 147 -8.79 5.59 23.21
N ARG A 148 -9.64 4.69 22.76
CA ARG A 148 -9.32 3.28 22.62
C ARG A 148 -8.08 3.05 21.76
N ILE A 149 -7.94 3.77 20.64
CA ILE A 149 -6.81 3.61 19.72
C ILE A 149 -5.57 4.35 20.24
N ARG A 150 -5.76 5.48 20.88
CA ARG A 150 -4.66 6.23 21.53
C ARG A 150 -4.00 5.42 22.65
N GLN A 151 -4.77 4.59 23.36
CA GLN A 151 -4.28 3.74 24.45
C GLN A 151 -3.63 2.43 23.96
N MET A 152 -3.80 2.05 22.70
CA MET A 152 -3.15 0.87 22.13
C MET A 152 -1.63 0.97 22.29
N ALA A 153 -0.97 -0.14 22.57
CA ALA A 153 0.47 -0.23 22.56
C ALA A 153 1.02 -0.06 21.13
N ASP A 154 2.24 0.44 20.98
CA ASP A 154 2.85 0.66 19.67
C ASP A 154 3.04 -0.65 18.91
N GLY A 155 3.44 -1.71 19.61
CA GLY A 155 3.52 -3.05 19.05
C GLY A 155 2.18 -3.64 18.63
N GLU A 156 1.08 -3.27 19.30
CA GLU A 156 -0.27 -3.68 18.89
C GLU A 156 -0.66 -2.99 17.57
N ILE A 157 -0.37 -1.69 17.42
CA ILE A 157 -0.60 -0.96 16.17
C ILE A 157 0.26 -1.57 15.05
N PHE A 158 1.54 -1.87 15.32
CA PHE A 158 2.43 -2.56 14.40
C PHE A 158 1.86 -3.90 13.95
N ASN A 159 1.32 -4.69 14.88
CA ASN A 159 0.69 -5.98 14.58
C ASN A 159 -0.56 -5.83 13.70
N VAL A 160 -1.40 -4.82 13.96
CA VAL A 160 -2.57 -4.53 13.12
C VAL A 160 -2.14 -4.15 11.69
N ILE A 161 -1.09 -3.34 11.54
CA ILE A 161 -0.54 -3.03 10.22
C ILE A 161 -0.01 -4.29 9.54
N THR A 162 0.67 -5.16 10.28
CA THR A 162 1.28 -6.37 9.74
C THR A 162 0.26 -7.40 9.29
N ASN A 163 -0.70 -7.72 10.16
CA ASN A 163 -1.59 -8.87 10.00
C ASN A 163 -3.03 -8.49 9.62
N GLY A 164 -3.33 -7.19 9.56
CA GLY A 164 -4.70 -6.72 9.38
C GLY A 164 -5.53 -6.90 10.65
N LYS A 165 -6.83 -6.69 10.53
CA LYS A 165 -7.76 -6.84 11.65
C LYS A 165 -8.76 -7.97 11.40
N ALA A 166 -8.52 -9.12 12.03
CA ALA A 166 -9.45 -10.25 12.08
C ALA A 166 -10.58 -10.00 13.12
N PRO A 167 -11.72 -10.72 13.03
CA PRO A 167 -12.06 -11.71 12.00
C PRO A 167 -12.65 -11.11 10.71
N ALA A 168 -13.11 -9.87 10.74
CA ALA A 168 -13.82 -9.27 9.61
C ALA A 168 -12.90 -8.75 8.49
N PHE A 169 -11.57 -8.76 8.70
CA PHE A 169 -10.57 -8.21 7.77
C PHE A 169 -10.96 -6.84 7.17
N ASN A 170 -11.63 -6.01 7.95
CA ASN A 170 -11.98 -4.65 7.55
C ASN A 170 -10.74 -3.79 7.26
N MET A 171 -9.60 -4.22 7.74
CA MET A 171 -8.29 -3.72 7.39
C MET A 171 -7.43 -4.88 6.88
N SER A 172 -6.99 -4.80 5.64
CA SER A 172 -6.12 -5.79 5.01
C SER A 172 -4.72 -5.79 5.65
N PRO A 173 -3.99 -6.92 5.63
CA PRO A 173 -2.61 -6.98 6.06
C PRO A 173 -1.69 -6.22 5.10
N TYR A 174 -0.65 -5.60 5.64
CA TYR A 174 0.40 -4.89 4.91
C TYR A 174 1.80 -5.46 5.15
N GLY A 175 1.89 -6.61 5.82
CA GLY A 175 3.17 -7.24 6.13
C GLY A 175 3.99 -7.65 4.90
N ASP A 176 3.35 -7.91 3.78
CA ASP A 176 3.94 -8.24 2.48
C ASP A 176 4.29 -7.00 1.63
N LYS A 177 3.81 -5.81 2.00
CA LYS A 177 3.95 -4.56 1.24
C LYS A 177 4.91 -3.57 1.89
N LEU A 178 5.07 -3.67 3.20
CA LEU A 178 5.88 -2.77 4.01
C LEU A 178 6.91 -3.57 4.80
N GLU A 179 8.16 -3.20 4.68
CA GLU A 179 9.24 -3.74 5.51
C GLU A 179 9.02 -3.39 7.00
N PRO A 180 9.57 -4.17 7.95
CA PRO A 180 9.38 -3.91 9.38
C PRO A 180 9.74 -2.47 9.79
N GLY A 181 10.84 -1.93 9.27
CA GLY A 181 11.24 -0.55 9.52
C GLY A 181 10.22 0.48 9.03
N ASP A 182 9.64 0.27 7.85
CA ASP A 182 8.59 1.13 7.30
C ASP A 182 7.30 1.06 8.13
N ARG A 183 6.94 -0.12 8.62
CA ARG A 183 5.77 -0.28 9.51
C ARG A 183 5.95 0.47 10.82
N TRP A 184 7.16 0.40 11.43
CA TRP A 184 7.48 1.20 12.61
C TRP A 184 7.51 2.71 12.32
N ALA A 185 7.97 3.11 11.14
CA ALA A 185 7.89 4.50 10.70
C ALA A 185 6.43 4.99 10.61
N VAL A 186 5.52 4.16 10.08
CA VAL A 186 4.08 4.46 10.07
C VAL A 186 3.53 4.56 11.49
N VAL A 187 3.91 3.66 12.42
CA VAL A 187 3.51 3.76 13.83
C VAL A 187 3.95 5.10 14.43
N ALA A 188 5.21 5.51 14.18
CA ALA A 188 5.73 6.81 14.65
C ALA A 188 4.90 7.97 14.09
N TYR A 189 4.57 7.94 12.81
CA TYR A 189 3.76 8.98 12.18
C TYR A 189 2.32 9.01 12.73
N VAL A 190 1.69 7.86 12.98
CA VAL A 190 0.37 7.78 13.65
C VAL A 190 0.43 8.42 15.03
N ARG A 191 1.50 8.17 15.81
CA ARG A 191 1.69 8.84 17.10
C ARG A 191 1.86 10.37 16.97
N ALA A 192 2.56 10.82 15.95
CA ALA A 192 2.69 12.23 15.63
C ALA A 192 1.32 12.87 15.29
N LEU A 193 0.48 12.19 14.49
CA LEU A 193 -0.89 12.64 14.20
C LEU A 193 -1.74 12.73 15.46
N GLN A 194 -1.66 11.72 16.35
CA GLN A 194 -2.36 11.73 17.62
C GLN A 194 -1.89 12.89 18.52
N ARG A 195 -0.57 13.15 18.57
CA ARG A 195 0.01 14.25 19.36
C ARG A 195 -0.41 15.62 18.81
N ALA A 196 -0.46 15.76 17.49
CA ALA A 196 -0.88 17.02 16.85
C ALA A 196 -2.31 17.44 17.24
N GLN A 197 -3.20 16.48 17.52
CA GLN A 197 -4.57 16.77 17.97
C GLN A 197 -4.67 17.09 19.46
N THR A 198 -3.65 16.75 20.25
CA THR A 198 -3.60 16.97 21.71
C THR A 198 -2.35 17.73 22.10
N GLY A 199 -1.82 18.53 21.18
CA GLY A 199 -0.66 19.37 21.42
C GLY A 199 -0.90 20.35 22.56
N ALA A 200 0.09 20.52 23.41
CA ALA A 200 0.12 21.54 24.46
C ALA A 200 1.04 22.69 24.04
N ALA A 201 0.86 23.84 24.66
CA ALA A 201 1.73 25.00 24.43
C ALA A 201 3.23 24.71 24.62
N ASP A 202 3.54 23.72 25.48
CA ASP A 202 4.92 23.27 25.73
C ASP A 202 5.52 22.43 24.63
N ASP A 203 4.70 21.89 23.71
CA ASP A 203 5.17 21.17 22.53
C ASP A 203 5.69 22.11 21.44
N VAL A 204 5.37 23.40 21.53
CA VAL A 204 5.80 24.41 20.57
C VAL A 204 7.21 24.89 20.90
N PRO A 205 8.16 24.79 19.96
CA PRO A 205 9.50 25.33 20.16
C PRO A 205 9.44 26.81 20.52
N LYS A 206 10.29 27.23 21.47
CA LYS A 206 10.28 28.61 22.02
C LYS A 206 10.30 29.70 20.93
N GLY A 207 11.02 29.48 19.83
CA GLY A 207 11.10 30.41 18.70
C GLY A 207 9.79 30.61 17.93
N HIS A 208 8.84 29.71 18.03
CA HIS A 208 7.56 29.77 17.29
C HIS A 208 6.35 30.06 18.17
N LYS A 209 6.53 30.17 19.48
CA LYS A 209 5.42 30.48 20.40
C LYS A 209 4.78 31.84 20.10
N GLN A 210 5.59 32.84 19.79
CA GLN A 210 5.09 34.19 19.47
C GLN A 210 4.24 34.23 18.19
N GLU A 211 4.63 33.45 17.16
CA GLU A 211 3.88 33.36 15.90
C GLU A 211 2.48 32.77 16.10
N LEU A 212 2.33 31.91 17.11
CA LEU A 212 1.08 31.27 17.47
C LEU A 212 0.30 31.98 18.58
N GLY A 213 0.78 33.13 19.05
CA GLY A 213 0.15 33.86 20.14
C GLY A 213 0.19 33.15 21.50
N ILE A 214 1.13 32.19 21.69
CA ILE A 214 1.30 31.40 22.91
C ILE A 214 2.32 32.13 23.82
N GLN A 215 1.91 32.41 25.05
CA GLN A 215 2.77 33.01 26.09
C GLN A 215 3.57 31.94 26.85
#